data_dcb66c223a8da993f5ac6ed40f7a8c35
#
_entry.id   dcb66c223a8da993f5ac6ed40f7a8c35
#
_cell.length_a   1.000
_cell.length_b   1.000
_cell.length_c   1.000
_cell.angle_alpha   90.00
_cell.angle_beta   90.00
_cell.angle_gamma   90.00
#
_symmetry.space_group_name_H-M   'P 1'
#
loop_
_entity.id
_entity.type
_entity.pdbx_description
1 polymer ?
#
loop_
_entity_poly.entity_id
_entity_poly.type
_entity_poly.pdbx_seq_one_letter_code
_entity_poly.pdbx_strand_id
1 'polypeptide(L)'
;LDELAGLRDSAPPTINDDPTSPELAAKTGIVTNFSGPSNPEGAAWADIRYFGITADADTDAAMDFVMYSMDEGYTQTLAIAPEGKFPVRRGTADEPEKFEEAWAELPVGVDRKAPLGDLYEASMIQEIVGGLNVAQRWGVAEGQLALASKMINSQAINRIVRQYIDGQIDAGEAVAAMNDELGAIE
;
A
#
# COMPACT_ATOMS: atom_id res chain seq x y z
N LEU A 1 -1.31 9.25 -2.42
CA LEU A 1 -0.74 10.37 -1.64
C LEU A 1 -0.48 11.59 -2.53
N ASP A 2 0.21 11.43 -3.66
CA ASP A 2 0.55 12.51 -4.59
C ASP A 2 -0.69 13.20 -5.18
N GLU A 3 -1.73 12.45 -5.51
CA GLU A 3 -2.99 12.99 -6.00
C GLU A 3 -3.70 13.85 -4.95
N LEU A 4 -3.76 13.38 -3.70
CA LEU A 4 -4.36 14.14 -2.60
C LEU A 4 -3.60 15.41 -2.28
N ALA A 5 -2.30 15.41 -2.46
CA ALA A 5 -1.45 16.59 -2.27
C ALA A 5 -1.47 17.57 -3.46
N GLY A 6 -2.23 17.27 -4.52
CA GLY A 6 -2.32 18.12 -5.71
C GLY A 6 -1.05 18.13 -6.57
N LEU A 7 -0.27 17.08 -6.53
CA LEU A 7 0.97 16.95 -7.30
C LEU A 7 0.76 16.35 -8.70
N ARG A 8 -0.48 16.14 -9.09
CA ARG A 8 -0.87 15.57 -10.38
C ARG A 8 -2.00 16.39 -11.00
N ASP A 9 -1.83 16.87 -12.22
CA ASP A 9 -2.83 17.70 -12.90
C ASP A 9 -4.09 16.91 -13.28
N SER A 10 -3.95 15.59 -13.48
CA SER A 10 -5.06 14.68 -13.74
C SER A 10 -5.83 14.25 -12.50
N ALA A 11 -5.43 14.70 -11.32
CA ALA A 11 -6.14 14.39 -10.08
C ALA A 11 -7.59 14.88 -10.15
N PRO A 12 -8.53 14.21 -9.47
CA PRO A 12 -9.91 14.68 -9.38
C PRO A 12 -9.95 16.15 -8.95
N PRO A 13 -10.75 17.00 -9.63
CA PRO A 13 -10.64 18.43 -9.45
C PRO A 13 -11.04 18.89 -8.05
N THR A 14 -11.92 18.15 -7.37
CA THR A 14 -12.43 18.57 -6.07
C THR A 14 -12.92 17.41 -5.20
N ILE A 15 -12.70 17.54 -3.89
CA ILE A 15 -13.52 16.89 -2.88
C ILE A 15 -14.23 18.00 -2.14
N ASN A 16 -15.57 18.04 -2.15
CA ASN A 16 -16.39 19.10 -1.53
C ASN A 16 -16.00 20.53 -1.99
N ASP A 17 -15.81 20.72 -3.30
CA ASP A 17 -15.38 21.96 -3.92
C ASP A 17 -13.95 22.43 -3.57
N ASP A 18 -13.20 21.67 -2.77
CA ASP A 18 -11.78 21.90 -2.54
C ASP A 18 -10.94 21.13 -3.57
N PRO A 19 -10.06 21.77 -4.32
CA PRO A 19 -9.12 21.05 -5.19
C PRO A 19 -8.18 20.20 -4.34
N THR A 20 -7.71 19.09 -4.89
CA THR A 20 -6.58 18.35 -4.31
C THR A 20 -5.41 19.30 -4.11
N SER A 21 -4.84 19.33 -2.91
CA SER A 21 -3.87 20.35 -2.51
C SER A 21 -3.09 19.92 -1.27
N PRO A 22 -2.01 20.64 -0.94
CA PRO A 22 -1.32 20.46 0.35
C PRO A 22 -2.25 20.61 1.56
N GLU A 23 -3.27 21.46 1.49
CA GLU A 23 -4.27 21.61 2.56
C GLU A 23 -5.11 20.35 2.74
N LEU A 24 -5.45 19.66 1.65
CA LEU A 24 -6.15 18.38 1.72
C LEU A 24 -5.24 17.29 2.29
N ALA A 25 -3.97 17.25 1.92
CA ALA A 25 -3.00 16.36 2.51
C ALA A 25 -2.92 16.55 4.04
N ALA A 26 -2.86 17.80 4.50
CA ALA A 26 -2.83 18.13 5.93
C ALA A 26 -4.11 17.71 6.70
N LYS A 27 -5.24 17.57 6.00
CA LYS A 27 -6.52 17.10 6.57
C LYS A 27 -6.74 15.59 6.39
N THR A 28 -5.84 14.90 5.73
CA THR A 28 -5.96 13.46 5.44
C THR A 28 -5.44 12.65 6.62
N GLY A 29 -6.26 11.73 7.10
CA GLY A 29 -5.85 10.68 8.04
C GLY A 29 -5.63 9.36 7.31
N ILE A 30 -4.86 8.48 7.92
CA ILE A 30 -4.61 7.15 7.42
C ILE A 30 -4.89 6.10 8.50
N VAL A 31 -5.37 4.94 8.10
CA VAL A 31 -5.49 3.76 8.97
C VAL A 31 -4.75 2.62 8.27
N THR A 32 -3.67 2.18 8.86
CA THR A 32 -2.78 1.17 8.28
C THR A 32 -2.92 -0.20 8.90
N ASN A 33 -3.69 -0.31 9.98
CA ASN A 33 -3.92 -1.58 10.67
C ASN A 33 -5.39 -1.69 11.09
N PHE A 34 -6.06 -2.72 10.61
CA PHE A 34 -7.45 -3.00 10.96
C PHE A 34 -7.53 -4.14 11.95
N SER A 35 -7.96 -3.85 13.17
CA SER A 35 -8.17 -4.84 14.23
C SER A 35 -9.66 -5.08 14.49
N GLY A 36 -9.96 -6.24 15.05
CA GLY A 36 -11.32 -6.62 15.43
C GLY A 36 -11.31 -7.72 16.48
N PRO A 37 -12.50 -8.10 16.99
CA PRO A 37 -12.61 -9.11 18.06
C PRO A 37 -11.94 -10.45 17.71
N SER A 38 -11.94 -10.85 16.44
CA SER A 38 -11.34 -12.09 15.96
C SER A 38 -9.87 -11.96 15.59
N ASN A 39 -9.36 -10.74 15.48
CA ASN A 39 -7.96 -10.43 15.20
C ASN A 39 -7.55 -9.13 15.94
N PRO A 40 -7.28 -9.21 17.24
CA PRO A 40 -6.95 -8.04 18.04
C PRO A 40 -5.60 -7.41 17.66
N GLU A 41 -4.67 -8.19 17.11
CA GLU A 41 -3.38 -7.69 16.61
C GLU A 41 -3.54 -6.85 15.33
N GLY A 42 -4.65 -7.05 14.64
CA GLY A 42 -4.93 -6.37 13.39
C GLY A 42 -4.23 -6.97 12.17
N ALA A 43 -4.53 -6.41 11.03
CA ALA A 43 -3.92 -6.75 9.76
C ALA A 43 -3.97 -5.56 8.80
N ALA A 44 -2.97 -5.47 7.94
CA ALA A 44 -2.97 -4.62 6.76
C ALA A 44 -2.77 -5.50 5.52
N TRP A 45 -3.40 -5.13 4.42
CA TRP A 45 -3.14 -5.79 3.16
C TRP A 45 -2.01 -5.11 2.42
N ALA A 46 -1.04 -5.88 1.93
CA ALA A 46 0.04 -5.37 1.12
C ALA A 46 0.21 -6.17 -0.16
N ASP A 47 0.57 -5.48 -1.23
CA ASP A 47 1.10 -6.08 -2.44
C ASP A 47 2.63 -6.07 -2.37
N ILE A 48 3.24 -7.26 -2.47
CA ILE A 48 4.68 -7.42 -2.33
C ILE A 48 5.27 -7.65 -3.72
N ARG A 49 6.28 -6.89 -4.07
CA ARG A 49 7.05 -7.07 -5.31
C ARG A 49 8.33 -7.81 -5.03
N TYR A 50 8.69 -8.69 -5.95
CA TYR A 50 9.86 -9.57 -5.82
C TYR A 50 10.79 -9.40 -7.01
N PHE A 51 12.08 -9.56 -6.77
CA PHE A 51 13.03 -9.89 -7.82
C PHE A 51 13.00 -11.41 -8.04
N GLY A 52 12.89 -11.84 -9.28
CA GLY A 52 12.98 -13.25 -9.67
C GLY A 52 14.16 -13.45 -10.59
N ILE A 53 14.98 -14.46 -10.32
CA ILE A 53 16.07 -14.90 -11.20
C ILE A 53 15.55 -16.07 -12.02
N THR A 54 15.55 -15.94 -13.35
CA THR A 54 15.13 -17.01 -14.25
C THR A 54 16.15 -18.12 -14.32
N ALA A 55 15.71 -19.34 -14.67
CA ALA A 55 16.59 -20.51 -14.73
C ALA A 55 17.74 -20.38 -15.75
N ASP A 56 17.54 -19.57 -16.80
CA ASP A 56 18.50 -19.36 -17.87
C ASP A 56 19.38 -18.11 -17.67
N ALA A 57 19.22 -17.41 -16.54
CA ALA A 57 20.02 -16.22 -16.25
C ALA A 57 21.44 -16.60 -15.84
N ASP A 58 22.39 -15.68 -16.08
CA ASP A 58 23.65 -15.69 -15.35
C ASP A 58 23.36 -15.37 -13.88
N THR A 59 23.39 -16.42 -13.05
CA THR A 59 22.97 -16.33 -11.65
C THR A 59 23.84 -15.37 -10.86
N ASP A 60 25.15 -15.34 -11.10
CA ASP A 60 26.08 -14.49 -10.36
C ASP A 60 25.83 -13.01 -10.69
N ALA A 61 25.72 -12.67 -11.98
CA ALA A 61 25.41 -11.31 -12.40
C ALA A 61 24.01 -10.86 -11.94
N ALA A 62 23.02 -11.74 -11.96
CA ALA A 62 21.68 -11.44 -11.48
C ALA A 62 21.65 -11.22 -9.95
N MET A 63 22.41 -12.02 -9.20
CA MET A 63 22.54 -11.83 -7.75
C MET A 63 23.24 -10.51 -7.42
N ASP A 64 24.32 -10.17 -8.12
CA ASP A 64 25.00 -8.88 -7.94
C ASP A 64 24.06 -7.70 -8.18
N PHE A 65 23.24 -7.79 -9.23
CA PHE A 65 22.22 -6.77 -9.51
C PHE A 65 21.17 -6.67 -8.39
N VAL A 66 20.65 -7.80 -7.92
CA VAL A 66 19.64 -7.81 -6.83
C VAL A 66 20.27 -7.25 -5.55
N MET A 67 21.48 -7.68 -5.20
CA MET A 67 22.18 -7.20 -4.01
C MET A 67 22.43 -5.70 -4.09
N TYR A 68 22.90 -5.18 -5.21
CA TYR A 68 23.07 -3.76 -5.44
C TYR A 68 21.71 -3.01 -5.30
N SER A 69 20.66 -3.51 -5.95
CA SER A 69 19.33 -2.88 -5.93
C SER A 69 18.69 -2.86 -4.54
N MET A 70 19.07 -3.80 -3.68
CA MET A 70 18.57 -3.91 -2.31
C MET A 70 19.49 -3.23 -1.28
N ASP A 71 20.62 -2.72 -1.66
CA ASP A 71 21.57 -2.06 -0.76
C ASP A 71 21.99 -0.68 -1.27
N GLU A 72 23.10 -0.55 -1.99
CA GLU A 72 23.62 0.75 -2.46
C GLU A 72 22.60 1.48 -3.37
N GLY A 73 21.91 0.73 -4.25
CA GLY A 73 20.90 1.23 -5.18
C GLY A 73 19.48 1.29 -4.61
N TYR A 74 19.28 0.99 -3.32
CA TYR A 74 17.91 0.81 -2.80
C TYR A 74 17.09 2.09 -2.81
N THR A 75 17.67 3.22 -2.43
CA THR A 75 16.99 4.51 -2.48
C THR A 75 16.61 4.90 -3.92
N GLN A 76 17.46 4.62 -4.91
CA GLN A 76 17.14 4.86 -6.32
C GLN A 76 16.02 3.92 -6.81
N THR A 77 15.98 2.69 -6.32
CA THR A 77 14.89 1.75 -6.63
C THR A 77 13.55 2.24 -6.08
N LEU A 78 13.54 2.79 -4.87
CA LEU A 78 12.36 3.41 -4.27
C LEU A 78 11.94 4.69 -5.01
N ALA A 79 12.90 5.47 -5.49
CA ALA A 79 12.66 6.75 -6.17
C ALA A 79 11.92 6.64 -7.52
N ILE A 80 11.78 5.43 -8.09
CA ILE A 80 11.07 5.24 -9.37
C ILE A 80 9.58 5.58 -9.26
N ALA A 81 8.93 5.33 -8.12
CA ALA A 81 7.55 5.72 -7.81
C ALA A 81 7.36 5.63 -6.28
N PRO A 82 7.88 6.57 -5.51
CA PRO A 82 7.93 6.45 -4.06
C PRO A 82 6.55 6.47 -3.41
N GLU A 83 5.56 7.11 -4.04
CA GLU A 83 4.17 7.12 -3.59
C GLU A 83 3.48 5.74 -3.66
N GLY A 84 4.01 4.83 -4.45
CA GLY A 84 3.49 3.47 -4.65
C GLY A 84 4.45 2.36 -4.20
N LYS A 85 5.59 2.72 -3.60
CA LYS A 85 6.59 1.76 -3.11
C LYS A 85 7.04 2.15 -1.71
N PHE A 86 6.82 1.24 -0.79
CA PHE A 86 7.24 1.42 0.60
C PHE A 86 8.53 0.63 0.87
N PRO A 87 9.43 1.15 1.72
CA PRO A 87 10.69 0.47 2.03
C PRO A 87 10.45 -0.79 2.87
N VAL A 88 10.71 -1.98 2.29
CA VAL A 88 10.69 -3.25 3.06
C VAL A 88 11.98 -3.45 3.86
N ARG A 89 13.08 -2.78 3.48
CA ARG A 89 14.28 -2.61 4.31
C ARG A 89 14.17 -1.28 5.02
N ARG A 90 14.18 -1.30 6.35
CA ARG A 90 14.12 -0.09 7.17
C ARG A 90 15.43 0.69 7.10
N GLY A 91 16.54 -0.02 7.16
CA GLY A 91 17.88 0.54 7.15
C GLY A 91 18.98 -0.51 7.14
N THR A 92 20.11 -0.17 7.72
CA THR A 92 21.28 -1.03 7.91
C THR A 92 21.53 -1.28 9.40
N ALA A 93 22.54 -2.10 9.73
CA ALA A 93 22.91 -2.33 11.13
C ALA A 93 23.39 -1.04 11.84
N ASP A 94 24.08 -0.18 11.08
CA ASP A 94 24.64 1.08 11.61
C ASP A 94 23.65 2.24 11.54
N GLU A 95 22.69 2.21 10.60
CA GLU A 95 21.67 3.21 10.36
C GLU A 95 20.28 2.53 10.25
N PRO A 96 19.62 2.18 11.37
CA PRO A 96 18.42 1.33 11.36
C PRO A 96 17.20 1.87 10.61
N GLU A 97 17.10 3.18 10.42
CA GLU A 97 15.96 3.87 9.78
C GLU A 97 16.34 4.55 8.45
N LYS A 98 17.57 4.32 7.97
CA LYS A 98 18.16 4.97 6.78
C LYS A 98 17.23 5.01 5.56
N PHE A 99 16.59 3.91 5.24
CA PHE A 99 15.76 3.81 4.03
C PHE A 99 14.35 4.35 4.25
N GLU A 100 13.85 4.34 5.47
CA GLU A 100 12.57 4.97 5.82
C GLU A 100 12.70 6.50 5.76
N GLU A 101 13.77 7.04 6.34
CA GLU A 101 14.08 8.48 6.27
C GLU A 101 14.32 8.92 4.83
N ALA A 102 15.16 8.18 4.08
CA ALA A 102 15.42 8.48 2.68
C ALA A 102 14.15 8.42 1.82
N TRP A 103 13.23 7.49 2.10
CA TRP A 103 11.97 7.39 1.39
C TRP A 103 11.07 8.61 1.60
N ALA A 104 10.98 9.12 2.83
CA ALA A 104 10.21 10.31 3.16
C ALA A 104 10.71 11.57 2.42
N GLU A 105 12.01 11.64 2.14
CA GLU A 105 12.66 12.73 1.41
C GLU A 105 12.60 12.60 -0.11
N LEU A 106 12.14 11.45 -0.65
CA LEU A 106 12.05 11.26 -2.08
C LEU A 106 10.95 12.14 -2.68
N PRO A 107 11.22 12.82 -3.80
CA PRO A 107 10.22 13.63 -4.47
C PRO A 107 9.15 12.73 -5.10
N VAL A 108 7.92 12.92 -4.69
CA VAL A 108 6.72 12.27 -5.26
C VAL A 108 6.00 13.21 -6.20
N GLY A 109 5.09 12.66 -6.99
CA GLY A 109 4.27 13.42 -7.93
C GLY A 109 4.74 13.32 -9.38
N VAL A 110 3.90 13.77 -10.28
CA VAL A 110 4.12 13.72 -11.74
C VAL A 110 4.37 15.13 -12.29
N ASP A 111 3.38 15.99 -12.15
CA ASP A 111 3.41 17.35 -12.75
C ASP A 111 4.11 18.34 -11.81
N ARG A 112 3.92 18.17 -10.53
CA ARG A 112 4.64 18.88 -9.47
C ARG A 112 5.28 17.85 -8.54
N LYS A 113 6.46 18.12 -8.05
CA LYS A 113 7.21 17.20 -7.19
C LYS A 113 7.52 17.83 -5.86
N ALA A 114 7.25 17.09 -4.80
CA ALA A 114 7.63 17.44 -3.43
C ALA A 114 7.92 16.17 -2.62
N PRO A 115 8.79 16.22 -1.61
CA PRO A 115 8.97 15.13 -0.67
C PRO A 115 7.68 14.83 0.10
N LEU A 116 7.44 13.56 0.44
CA LEU A 116 6.32 13.19 1.30
C LEU A 116 6.40 13.88 2.67
N GLY A 117 7.61 14.03 3.21
CA GLY A 117 7.85 14.70 4.47
C GLY A 117 7.49 16.18 4.49
N ASP A 118 7.41 16.85 3.34
CA ASP A 118 6.94 18.24 3.23
C ASP A 118 5.40 18.34 3.23
N LEU A 119 4.70 17.24 2.93
CA LEU A 119 3.26 17.23 2.71
C LEU A 119 2.48 16.59 3.86
N TYR A 120 3.08 15.61 4.53
CA TYR A 120 2.45 14.82 5.58
C TYR A 120 3.25 14.88 6.87
N GLU A 121 2.56 14.89 8.00
CA GLU A 121 3.18 14.85 9.32
C GLU A 121 4.05 13.61 9.50
N ALA A 122 5.17 13.75 10.20
CA ALA A 122 6.10 12.66 10.46
C ALA A 122 5.43 11.44 11.12
N SER A 123 4.45 11.66 11.98
CA SER A 123 3.67 10.60 12.61
C SER A 123 2.89 9.77 11.58
N MET A 124 2.34 10.41 10.54
CA MET A 124 1.65 9.69 9.46
C MET A 124 2.64 8.86 8.62
N ILE A 125 3.81 9.41 8.31
CA ILE A 125 4.88 8.67 7.62
C ILE A 125 5.27 7.42 8.42
N GLN A 126 5.48 7.56 9.72
CA GLN A 126 5.80 6.45 10.61
C GLN A 126 4.66 5.41 10.69
N GLU A 127 3.41 5.85 10.70
CA GLU A 127 2.25 4.95 10.71
C GLU A 127 2.17 4.15 9.40
N ILE A 128 2.41 4.77 8.25
CA ILE A 128 2.46 4.09 6.94
C ILE A 128 3.51 2.98 6.96
N VAL A 129 4.73 3.31 7.35
CA VAL A 129 5.83 2.34 7.40
C VAL A 129 5.58 1.29 8.48
N GLY A 130 5.03 1.68 9.62
CA GLY A 130 4.63 0.79 10.71
C GLY A 130 3.62 -0.27 10.29
N GLY A 131 2.71 0.08 9.37
CA GLY A 131 1.73 -0.84 8.78
C GLY A 131 2.36 -2.04 8.06
N LEU A 132 3.59 -1.91 7.57
CA LEU A 132 4.32 -3.02 6.94
C LEU A 132 4.62 -4.17 7.92
N ASN A 133 4.67 -3.91 9.24
CA ASN A 133 4.92 -4.94 10.25
C ASN A 133 3.76 -5.93 10.40
N VAL A 134 2.55 -5.49 10.07
CA VAL A 134 1.32 -6.31 10.11
C VAL A 134 0.77 -6.58 8.71
N ALA A 135 1.52 -6.21 7.68
CA ALA A 135 1.14 -6.39 6.30
C ALA A 135 1.08 -7.86 5.91
N GLN A 136 -0.02 -8.26 5.30
CA GLN A 136 -0.27 -9.62 4.86
C GLN A 136 -0.71 -9.61 3.40
N ARG A 137 -0.33 -10.64 2.69
CA ARG A 137 -0.89 -10.93 1.36
C ARG A 137 -1.96 -12.00 1.51
N TRP A 138 -3.17 -11.63 1.18
CA TRP A 138 -4.35 -12.45 1.37
C TRP A 138 -4.22 -13.86 0.76
N GLY A 139 -4.42 -14.87 1.61
CA GLY A 139 -4.37 -16.28 1.23
C GLY A 139 -2.96 -16.87 0.99
N VAL A 140 -1.89 -16.05 1.04
CA VAL A 140 -0.53 -16.55 0.77
C VAL A 140 0.04 -17.32 1.95
N ALA A 141 -0.01 -16.74 3.15
CA ALA A 141 0.50 -17.37 4.38
C ALA A 141 -0.28 -18.64 4.73
N GLU A 142 -1.59 -18.66 4.44
CA GLU A 142 -2.49 -19.78 4.68
C GLU A 142 -2.45 -20.85 3.58
N GLY A 143 -1.65 -20.66 2.53
CA GLY A 143 -1.59 -21.57 1.40
C GLY A 143 -2.86 -21.63 0.55
N GLN A 144 -3.73 -20.60 0.63
CA GLN A 144 -5.04 -20.51 -0.02
C GLN A 144 -5.09 -19.55 -1.21
N LEU A 145 -3.98 -19.38 -1.92
CA LEU A 145 -3.88 -18.43 -3.02
C LEU A 145 -4.94 -18.70 -4.13
N ALA A 146 -5.25 -19.97 -4.39
CA ALA A 146 -6.28 -20.33 -5.39
C ALA A 146 -7.67 -19.84 -4.97
N LEU A 147 -8.04 -20.03 -3.69
CA LEU A 147 -9.29 -19.51 -3.14
C LEU A 147 -9.32 -17.97 -3.15
N ALA A 148 -8.26 -17.33 -2.67
CA ALA A 148 -8.14 -15.87 -2.72
C ALA A 148 -8.28 -15.31 -4.14
N SER A 149 -7.70 -15.98 -5.14
CA SER A 149 -7.85 -15.62 -6.55
C SER A 149 -9.31 -15.71 -7.03
N LYS A 150 -10.02 -16.78 -6.67
CA LYS A 150 -11.46 -16.91 -6.99
C LYS A 150 -12.30 -15.82 -6.33
N MET A 151 -12.03 -15.51 -5.05
CA MET A 151 -12.72 -14.45 -4.31
C MET A 151 -12.50 -13.08 -4.96
N ILE A 152 -11.27 -12.75 -5.34
CA ILE A 152 -10.95 -11.48 -6.05
C ILE A 152 -11.68 -11.44 -7.40
N ASN A 153 -11.65 -12.52 -8.17
CA ASN A 153 -12.28 -12.57 -9.49
C ASN A 153 -13.81 -12.51 -9.44
N SER A 154 -14.43 -12.97 -8.34
CA SER A 154 -15.89 -12.87 -8.16
C SER A 154 -16.39 -11.44 -8.04
N GLN A 155 -15.52 -10.50 -7.67
CA GLN A 155 -15.86 -9.09 -7.39
C GLN A 155 -16.98 -8.91 -6.34
N ALA A 156 -17.26 -9.93 -5.54
CA ALA A 156 -18.34 -9.92 -4.55
C ALA A 156 -18.18 -8.78 -3.55
N ILE A 157 -16.99 -8.64 -2.99
CA ILE A 157 -16.70 -7.56 -2.01
C ILE A 157 -16.96 -6.18 -2.64
N ASN A 158 -16.40 -5.93 -3.83
CA ASN A 158 -16.54 -4.63 -4.50
C ASN A 158 -18.01 -4.29 -4.78
N ARG A 159 -18.80 -5.27 -5.24
CA ARG A 159 -20.22 -5.11 -5.53
C ARG A 159 -21.04 -4.83 -4.27
N ILE A 160 -20.80 -5.58 -3.20
CA ILE A 160 -21.53 -5.42 -1.94
C ILE A 160 -21.16 -4.09 -1.26
N VAL A 161 -19.87 -3.73 -1.24
CA VAL A 161 -19.44 -2.41 -0.72
C VAL A 161 -20.08 -1.28 -1.53
N ARG A 162 -20.20 -1.44 -2.85
CA ARG A 162 -20.88 -0.45 -3.69
C ARG A 162 -22.36 -0.30 -3.30
N GLN A 163 -23.08 -1.40 -3.07
CA GLN A 163 -24.48 -1.35 -2.63
C GLN A 163 -24.63 -0.63 -1.29
N TYR A 164 -23.70 -0.85 -0.36
CA TYR A 164 -23.67 -0.14 0.91
C TYR A 164 -23.43 1.36 0.73
N ILE A 165 -22.45 1.74 -0.09
CA ILE A 165 -22.13 3.16 -0.37
C ILE A 165 -23.33 3.87 -1.04
N ASP A 166 -24.04 3.18 -1.94
CA ASP A 166 -25.22 3.69 -2.63
C ASP A 166 -26.48 3.71 -1.74
N GLY A 167 -26.36 3.27 -0.47
CA GLY A 167 -27.47 3.26 0.50
C GLY A 167 -28.55 2.21 0.20
N GLN A 168 -28.24 1.19 -0.60
CA GLN A 168 -29.18 0.12 -0.96
C GLN A 168 -29.30 -0.94 0.14
N ILE A 169 -28.24 -1.12 0.94
CA ILE A 169 -28.18 -2.03 2.08
C ILE A 169 -27.48 -1.33 3.25
N ASP A 170 -27.74 -1.78 4.48
CA ASP A 170 -27.03 -1.31 5.65
C ASP A 170 -25.71 -2.09 5.89
N ALA A 171 -24.93 -1.65 6.86
CA ALA A 171 -23.61 -2.26 7.15
C ALA A 171 -23.74 -3.73 7.63
N GLY A 172 -24.80 -4.05 8.38
CA GLY A 172 -25.05 -5.43 8.83
C GLY A 172 -25.42 -6.34 7.67
N GLU A 173 -26.30 -5.87 6.79
CA GLU A 173 -26.68 -6.57 5.57
C GLU A 173 -25.47 -6.76 4.63
N ALA A 174 -24.59 -5.76 4.51
CA ALA A 174 -23.38 -5.87 3.72
C ALA A 174 -22.43 -6.97 4.26
N VAL A 175 -22.21 -7.01 5.57
CA VAL A 175 -21.39 -8.05 6.20
C VAL A 175 -22.01 -9.43 6.01
N ALA A 176 -23.32 -9.58 6.20
CA ALA A 176 -24.02 -10.85 5.98
C ALA A 176 -23.88 -11.32 4.52
N ALA A 177 -24.13 -10.44 3.56
CA ALA A 177 -24.02 -10.73 2.14
C ALA A 177 -22.59 -11.14 1.73
N MET A 178 -21.55 -10.45 2.30
CA MET A 178 -20.16 -10.86 2.06
C MET A 178 -19.88 -12.27 2.60
N ASN A 179 -20.30 -12.56 3.83
CA ASN A 179 -20.08 -13.88 4.41
C ASN A 179 -20.77 -14.98 3.59
N ASP A 180 -21.99 -14.76 3.14
CA ASP A 180 -22.76 -15.74 2.35
C ASP A 180 -22.12 -15.96 0.98
N GLU A 181 -21.81 -14.88 0.25
CA GLU A 181 -21.25 -15.00 -1.10
C GLU A 181 -19.82 -15.54 -1.10
N LEU A 182 -18.97 -15.07 -0.17
CA LEU A 182 -17.58 -15.53 -0.09
C LEU A 182 -17.52 -16.97 0.47
N GLY A 183 -18.40 -17.32 1.39
CA GLY A 183 -18.51 -18.67 1.93
C GLY A 183 -18.98 -19.71 0.92
N ALA A 184 -19.65 -19.28 -0.15
CA ALA A 184 -20.09 -20.16 -1.26
C ALA A 184 -19.00 -20.39 -2.32
N ILE A 185 -17.84 -19.74 -2.24
CA ILE A 185 -16.73 -19.92 -3.17
C ILE A 185 -15.91 -21.15 -2.75
N GLU A 186 -15.94 -22.19 -3.58
CA GLU A 186 -15.17 -23.44 -3.43
C GLU A 186 -13.83 -23.41 -4.17
#